data_ec583ba52600dd8519c7cbd71790239d
#
_entry.id   ec583ba52600dd8519c7cbd71790239d
#
_cell.length_a   1.000
_cell.length_b   1.000
_cell.length_c   1.000
_cell.angle_alpha   90.00
_cell.angle_beta   90.00
_cell.angle_gamma   90.00
#
_symmetry.space_group_name_H-M   'P 1'
#
loop_
_entity.id
_entity.type
_entity.pdbx_description
1 polymer ?
#
loop_
_entity_poly.entity_id
_entity_poly.type
_entity_poly.pdbx_seq_one_letter_code
_entity_poly.pdbx_strand_id
1 'polypeptide(L)'
;MTKKLELTSQISDDIERMLMNGTPLTTICQTKGAPSLSKVYDWIRTDKAFAERILLARRIAAQTYLDRMIEELEKADNKSIAVTREKLIHYRWMASKLIAIYGDKQQVEVDQKIEITWNNPDDEMKNVSELGS
;
A
#
# COMPACT_ATOMS: atom_id res chain seq x y z
N MET A 1 -36.10 -0.77 11.84
CA MET A 1 -34.86 -0.69 12.61
C MET A 1 -33.78 -1.48 11.93
N THR A 2 -32.74 -0.82 11.49
CA THR A 2 -31.58 -1.50 10.97
C THR A 2 -30.79 -2.08 12.13
N LYS A 3 -30.58 -3.39 12.12
CA LYS A 3 -29.70 -4.04 13.08
C LYS A 3 -28.32 -3.45 12.93
N LYS A 4 -27.72 -3.02 14.05
CA LYS A 4 -26.35 -2.56 14.09
C LYS A 4 -25.45 -3.74 13.71
N LEU A 5 -24.70 -3.62 12.62
CA LEU A 5 -23.79 -4.65 12.16
C LEU A 5 -22.62 -4.77 13.14
N GLU A 6 -22.41 -5.96 13.66
CA GLU A 6 -21.29 -6.23 14.58
C GLU A 6 -20.14 -6.86 13.81
N LEU A 7 -18.92 -6.59 14.27
CA LEU A 7 -17.72 -7.19 13.71
C LEU A 7 -17.65 -8.68 14.10
N THR A 8 -17.82 -9.53 13.10
CA THR A 8 -17.71 -10.98 13.29
C THR A 8 -16.36 -11.46 12.71
N SER A 9 -15.96 -12.69 13.07
CA SER A 9 -14.78 -13.32 12.50
C SER A 9 -14.87 -13.40 10.97
N GLN A 10 -16.06 -13.70 10.44
CA GLN A 10 -16.28 -13.82 9.01
C GLN A 10 -16.06 -12.48 8.30
N ILE A 11 -16.61 -11.41 8.85
CA ILE A 11 -16.46 -10.05 8.29
C ILE A 11 -14.99 -9.65 8.31
N SER A 12 -14.31 -9.88 9.44
CA SER A 12 -12.88 -9.57 9.60
C SER A 12 -12.03 -10.33 8.57
N ASP A 13 -12.28 -11.64 8.42
CA ASP A 13 -11.55 -12.49 7.48
C ASP A 13 -11.78 -12.05 6.02
N ASP A 14 -13.02 -11.70 5.67
CA ASP A 14 -13.35 -11.25 4.31
C ASP A 14 -12.67 -9.94 3.96
N ILE A 15 -12.70 -8.97 4.87
CA ILE A 15 -12.05 -7.67 4.67
C ILE A 15 -10.54 -7.86 4.53
N GLU A 16 -9.96 -8.65 5.43
CA GLU A 16 -8.52 -8.93 5.44
C GLU A 16 -8.09 -9.57 4.11
N ARG A 17 -8.80 -10.60 3.67
CA ARG A 17 -8.49 -11.30 2.42
C ARG A 17 -8.55 -10.37 1.21
N MET A 18 -9.59 -9.54 1.12
CA MET A 18 -9.74 -8.59 0.01
C MET A 18 -8.65 -7.53 0.01
N LEU A 19 -8.27 -7.04 1.20
CA LEU A 19 -7.17 -6.07 1.33
C LEU A 19 -5.83 -6.69 0.91
N MET A 20 -5.57 -7.92 1.31
CA MET A 20 -4.34 -8.64 0.93
C MET A 20 -4.24 -8.81 -0.59
N ASN A 21 -5.36 -8.97 -1.26
CA ASN A 21 -5.42 -9.05 -2.73
C ASN A 21 -5.25 -7.69 -3.42
N GLY A 22 -5.15 -6.62 -2.65
CA GLY A 22 -4.96 -5.28 -3.18
C GLY A 22 -6.26 -4.54 -3.49
N THR A 23 -7.42 -5.07 -3.08
CA THR A 23 -8.70 -4.39 -3.28
C THR A 23 -8.80 -3.19 -2.33
N PRO A 24 -9.07 -1.98 -2.83
CA PRO A 24 -9.22 -0.82 -1.96
C PRO A 24 -10.38 -0.99 -0.97
N LEU A 25 -10.22 -0.47 0.23
CA LEU A 25 -11.25 -0.57 1.28
C LEU A 25 -12.58 0.05 0.83
N THR A 26 -12.53 1.15 0.08
CA THR A 26 -13.73 1.79 -0.47
C THR A 26 -14.50 0.83 -1.39
N THR A 27 -13.79 0.08 -2.22
CA THR A 27 -14.40 -0.93 -3.11
C THR A 27 -14.99 -2.08 -2.32
N ILE A 28 -14.30 -2.54 -1.28
CA ILE A 28 -14.79 -3.61 -0.39
C ILE A 28 -16.11 -3.19 0.23
N CYS A 29 -16.20 -1.97 0.74
CA CYS A 29 -17.40 -1.44 1.41
C CYS A 29 -18.57 -1.17 0.45
N GLN A 30 -18.33 -1.15 -0.87
CA GLN A 30 -19.35 -1.03 -1.89
C GLN A 30 -19.97 -2.38 -2.27
N THR A 31 -19.36 -3.48 -1.84
CA THR A 31 -19.86 -4.83 -2.12
C THR A 31 -21.18 -5.05 -1.36
N LYS A 32 -22.13 -5.73 -2.00
CA LYS A 32 -23.42 -6.01 -1.39
C LYS A 32 -23.25 -6.80 -0.09
N GLY A 33 -23.86 -6.32 0.97
CA GLY A 33 -23.79 -6.95 2.30
C GLY A 33 -22.57 -6.56 3.12
N ALA A 34 -21.67 -5.77 2.55
CA ALA A 34 -20.47 -5.31 3.26
C ALA A 34 -20.81 -4.20 4.26
N PRO A 35 -20.05 -4.06 5.35
CA PRO A 35 -20.21 -2.93 6.26
C PRO A 35 -19.85 -1.61 5.54
N SER A 36 -20.37 -0.50 6.05
CA SER A 36 -20.02 0.81 5.52
C SER A 36 -18.56 1.17 5.86
N LEU A 37 -17.98 2.07 5.08
CA LEU A 37 -16.62 2.54 5.31
C LEU A 37 -16.48 3.16 6.71
N SER A 38 -17.46 3.96 7.14
CA SER A 38 -17.49 4.57 8.47
C SER A 38 -17.48 3.51 9.57
N LYS A 39 -18.21 2.43 9.36
CA LYS A 39 -18.30 1.33 10.33
C LYS A 39 -16.94 0.62 10.46
N VAL A 40 -16.28 0.37 9.35
CA VAL A 40 -14.94 -0.25 9.34
C VAL A 40 -13.94 0.63 10.09
N TYR A 41 -13.95 1.94 9.86
CA TYR A 41 -13.07 2.86 10.57
C TYR A 41 -13.37 2.91 12.07
N ASP A 42 -14.66 2.82 12.47
CA ASP A 42 -15.02 2.73 13.89
C ASP A 42 -14.41 1.47 14.53
N TRP A 43 -14.49 0.33 13.86
CA TRP A 43 -13.88 -0.91 14.34
C TRP A 43 -12.36 -0.81 14.46
N ILE A 44 -11.71 -0.18 13.49
CA ILE A 44 -10.25 0.05 13.53
C ILE A 44 -9.88 0.87 14.77
N ARG A 45 -10.69 1.87 15.12
CA ARG A 45 -10.42 2.70 16.29
C ARG A 45 -10.72 2.01 17.61
N THR A 46 -11.71 1.11 17.65
CA THR A 46 -12.21 0.54 18.89
C THR A 46 -11.75 -0.89 19.15
N ASP A 47 -11.33 -1.63 18.12
CA ASP A 47 -10.88 -3.01 18.22
C ASP A 47 -9.41 -3.10 17.81
N LYS A 48 -8.54 -3.23 18.80
CA LYS A 48 -7.09 -3.28 18.58
C LYS A 48 -6.67 -4.49 17.74
N ALA A 49 -7.27 -5.64 17.99
CA ALA A 49 -6.95 -6.87 17.26
C ALA A 49 -7.32 -6.72 15.77
N PHE A 50 -8.49 -6.13 15.49
CA PHE A 50 -8.92 -5.85 14.12
C PHE A 50 -7.97 -4.84 13.45
N ALA A 51 -7.59 -3.78 14.16
CA ALA A 51 -6.66 -2.78 13.65
C ALA A 51 -5.31 -3.41 13.25
N GLU A 52 -4.79 -4.31 14.06
CA GLU A 52 -3.54 -5.03 13.77
C GLU A 52 -3.66 -5.92 12.54
N ARG A 53 -4.79 -6.59 12.38
CA ARG A 53 -5.07 -7.44 11.20
C ARG A 53 -5.14 -6.61 9.93
N ILE A 54 -5.80 -5.46 9.99
CA ILE A 54 -5.90 -4.54 8.85
C ILE A 54 -4.52 -4.00 8.47
N LEU A 55 -3.70 -3.64 9.46
CA LEU A 55 -2.34 -3.16 9.23
C LEU A 55 -1.50 -4.23 8.51
N LEU A 56 -1.56 -5.47 8.97
CA LEU A 56 -0.84 -6.58 8.33
C LEU A 56 -1.34 -6.83 6.90
N ALA A 57 -2.65 -6.79 6.70
CA ALA A 57 -3.25 -6.97 5.38
C ALA A 57 -2.77 -5.90 4.40
N ARG A 58 -2.64 -4.64 4.85
CA ARG A 58 -2.13 -3.56 4.02
C ARG A 58 -0.65 -3.70 3.69
N ARG A 59 0.15 -4.24 4.61
CA ARG A 59 1.56 -4.56 4.34
C ARG A 59 1.68 -5.63 3.25
N ILE A 60 0.85 -6.66 3.33
CA ILE A 60 0.82 -7.74 2.32
C ILE A 60 0.34 -7.16 0.98
N ALA A 61 -0.63 -6.25 0.99
CA ALA A 61 -1.10 -5.58 -0.22
C ALA A 61 0.01 -4.82 -0.94
N ALA A 62 0.94 -4.20 -0.20
CA ALA A 62 2.10 -3.54 -0.80
C ALA A 62 2.95 -4.52 -1.60
N GLN A 63 3.16 -5.72 -1.07
CA GLN A 63 3.88 -6.79 -1.78
C GLN A 63 3.10 -7.27 -3.01
N THR A 64 1.77 -7.33 -2.91
CA THR A 64 0.91 -7.69 -4.05
C THR A 64 1.11 -6.70 -5.20
N TYR A 65 1.24 -5.41 -4.93
CA TYR A 65 1.53 -4.41 -5.96
C TYR A 65 2.90 -4.65 -6.61
N LEU A 66 3.91 -5.03 -5.83
CA LEU A 66 5.24 -5.37 -6.36
C LEU A 66 5.19 -6.60 -7.27
N ASP A 67 4.44 -7.62 -6.86
CA ASP A 67 4.25 -8.83 -7.66
C ASP A 67 3.58 -8.51 -9.00
N ARG A 68 2.55 -7.67 -8.98
CA ARG A 68 1.87 -7.21 -10.20
C ARG A 68 2.81 -6.42 -11.11
N MET A 69 3.68 -5.63 -10.52
CA MET A 69 4.69 -4.88 -11.26
C MET A 69 5.60 -5.84 -12.04
N ILE A 70 6.06 -6.90 -11.39
CA ILE A 70 6.90 -7.93 -12.01
C ILE A 70 6.13 -8.62 -13.15
N GLU A 71 4.88 -9.01 -12.91
CA GLU A 71 4.03 -9.65 -13.93
C GLU A 71 3.85 -8.76 -15.15
N GLU A 72 3.59 -7.48 -14.94
CA GLU A 72 3.40 -6.52 -16.04
C GLU A 72 4.69 -6.35 -16.85
N LEU A 73 5.85 -6.36 -16.18
CA LEU A 73 7.14 -6.31 -16.86
C LEU A 73 7.35 -7.52 -17.76
N GLU A 74 7.03 -8.71 -17.26
CA GLU A 74 7.20 -9.96 -18.01
C GLU A 74 6.27 -10.04 -19.23
N LYS A 75 5.09 -9.41 -19.14
CA LYS A 75 4.10 -9.39 -20.23
C LYS A 75 4.28 -8.24 -21.21
N ALA A 76 5.16 -7.29 -20.90
CA ALA A 76 5.34 -6.09 -21.72
C ALA A 76 5.93 -6.44 -23.08
N ASP A 77 5.36 -5.86 -24.14
CA ASP A 77 5.87 -5.95 -25.50
C ASP A 77 6.07 -4.53 -26.07
N ASN A 78 6.55 -4.44 -27.31
CA ASN A 78 6.81 -3.14 -27.95
C ASN A 78 5.55 -2.29 -28.11
N LYS A 79 4.39 -2.90 -28.18
CA LYS A 79 3.11 -2.16 -28.35
C LYS A 79 2.55 -1.66 -27.02
N SER A 80 2.81 -2.40 -25.94
CA SER A 80 2.27 -2.08 -24.62
C SER A 80 3.27 -1.38 -23.69
N ILE A 81 4.50 -1.14 -24.15
CA ILE A 81 5.59 -0.66 -23.30
C ILE A 81 5.27 0.69 -22.65
N ALA A 82 4.63 1.60 -23.38
CA ALA A 82 4.28 2.92 -22.85
C ALA A 82 3.26 2.81 -21.71
N VAL A 83 2.20 2.01 -21.90
CA VAL A 83 1.16 1.77 -20.89
C VAL A 83 1.77 1.02 -19.70
N THR A 84 2.60 0.02 -19.96
CA THR A 84 3.30 -0.73 -18.91
C THR A 84 4.17 0.18 -18.07
N ARG A 85 4.91 1.08 -18.69
CA ARG A 85 5.76 2.07 -17.98
C ARG A 85 4.91 2.92 -17.03
N GLU A 86 3.75 3.42 -17.48
CA GLU A 86 2.85 4.20 -16.64
C GLU A 86 2.31 3.38 -15.46
N LYS A 87 1.94 2.12 -15.70
CA LYS A 87 1.50 1.21 -14.65
C LYS A 87 2.60 0.97 -13.62
N LEU A 88 3.83 0.76 -14.08
CA LEU A 88 4.99 0.53 -13.21
C LEU A 88 5.27 1.73 -12.31
N ILE A 89 5.18 2.93 -12.86
CA ILE A 89 5.33 4.17 -12.09
C ILE A 89 4.26 4.22 -11.00
N HIS A 90 3.02 3.92 -11.36
CA HIS A 90 1.90 3.92 -10.42
C HIS A 90 2.08 2.87 -9.31
N TYR A 91 2.41 1.62 -9.67
CA TYR A 91 2.60 0.53 -8.71
C TYR A 91 3.78 0.81 -7.78
N ARG A 92 4.87 1.35 -8.30
CA ARG A 92 6.03 1.74 -7.51
C ARG A 92 5.66 2.82 -6.49
N TRP A 93 4.93 3.83 -6.94
CA TRP A 93 4.48 4.90 -6.07
C TRP A 93 3.56 4.37 -4.97
N MET A 94 2.56 3.55 -5.33
CA MET A 94 1.63 2.93 -4.37
C MET A 94 2.37 2.07 -3.36
N ALA A 95 3.29 1.22 -3.82
CA ALA A 95 4.07 0.34 -2.95
C ALA A 95 4.90 1.15 -1.95
N SER A 96 5.56 2.22 -2.41
CA SER A 96 6.37 3.06 -1.53
C SER A 96 5.51 3.74 -0.45
N LYS A 97 4.32 4.22 -0.81
CA LYS A 97 3.40 4.84 0.15
C LYS A 97 2.88 3.85 1.17
N LEU A 98 2.50 2.66 0.74
CA LEU A 98 2.00 1.62 1.64
C LEU A 98 3.09 1.12 2.59
N ILE A 99 4.30 0.94 2.11
CA ILE A 99 5.44 0.55 2.94
C ILE A 99 5.76 1.65 3.96
N ALA A 100 5.79 2.91 3.54
CA ALA A 100 6.06 4.04 4.43
C ALA A 100 5.00 4.17 5.53
N ILE A 101 3.72 3.99 5.18
CA ILE A 101 2.61 4.15 6.12
C ILE A 101 2.45 2.93 7.03
N TYR A 102 2.57 1.71 6.48
CA TYR A 102 2.22 0.47 7.17
C TYR A 102 3.42 -0.43 7.47
N GLY A 103 4.65 0.00 7.14
CA GLY A 103 5.87 -0.74 7.43
C GLY A 103 6.28 -0.65 8.90
N ASP A 104 7.31 -1.39 9.28
CA ASP A 104 7.89 -1.28 10.60
C ASP A 104 8.52 0.09 10.81
N LYS A 105 8.49 0.57 12.05
CA LYS A 105 8.97 1.90 12.41
C LYS A 105 10.41 2.15 11.96
N GLN A 106 11.29 1.16 12.13
CA GLN A 106 12.69 1.27 11.71
C GLN A 106 12.82 1.37 10.19
N GLN A 107 12.01 0.63 9.46
CA GLN A 107 12.00 0.65 8.00
C GLN A 107 11.51 1.99 7.47
N VAL A 108 10.47 2.56 8.09
CA VAL A 108 9.96 3.89 7.74
C VAL A 108 11.04 4.96 7.93
N GLU A 109 11.80 4.91 9.02
CA GLU A 109 12.90 5.86 9.29
C GLU A 109 14.00 5.74 8.24
N VAL A 110 14.36 4.52 7.83
CA VAL A 110 15.36 4.28 6.78
C VAL A 110 14.88 4.82 5.45
N ASP A 111 13.62 4.56 5.11
CA ASP A 111 13.01 5.03 3.87
C ASP A 111 12.94 6.55 3.83
N GLN A 112 12.63 7.20 4.94
CA GLN A 112 12.63 8.66 5.05
C GLN A 112 14.01 9.26 4.83
N LYS A 113 15.05 8.63 5.38
CA LYS A 113 16.44 9.06 5.17
C LYS A 113 16.84 8.94 3.70
N ILE A 114 16.45 7.86 3.06
CA ILE A 114 16.69 7.65 1.62
C ILE A 114 15.95 8.70 0.80
N GLU A 115 14.70 9.01 1.13
CA GLU A 115 13.90 10.04 0.46
C GLU A 115 14.56 11.42 0.55
N ILE A 116 15.05 11.78 1.73
CA ILE A 116 15.76 13.05 1.94
C ILE A 116 17.00 13.13 1.05
N THR A 117 17.75 12.04 0.93
CA THR A 117 18.93 11.96 0.08
C THR A 117 18.58 12.11 -1.40
N TRP A 118 17.49 11.47 -1.83
CA TRP A 118 17.00 11.54 -3.22
C TRP A 118 16.43 12.90 -3.60
N ASN A 119 15.80 13.60 -2.63
CA ASN A 119 15.15 14.89 -2.86
C ASN A 119 16.12 16.06 -2.88
N ASN A 120 17.42 15.82 -2.72
CA ASN A 120 18.42 16.87 -2.66
C ASN A 120 19.51 16.62 -3.72
N PRO A 121 19.19 16.76 -5.02
CA PRO A 121 20.16 16.52 -6.10
C PRO A 121 21.36 17.46 -6.05
N ASP A 122 21.21 18.64 -5.47
CA ASP A 122 22.32 19.60 -5.32
C ASP A 122 23.38 19.08 -4.35
N ASP A 123 22.99 18.40 -3.27
CA ASP A 123 23.92 17.80 -2.32
C ASP A 123 24.67 16.63 -2.95
N GLU A 124 24.02 15.84 -3.77
CA GLU A 124 24.68 14.75 -4.53
C GLU A 124 25.71 15.32 -5.50
N MET A 125 25.36 16.38 -6.23
CA MET A 125 26.26 17.04 -7.16
C MET A 125 27.45 17.67 -6.42
N LYS A 126 27.23 18.25 -5.28
CA LYS A 126 28.31 18.80 -4.44
C LYS A 126 29.28 17.71 -3.97
N ASN A 127 28.74 16.58 -3.53
CA ASN A 127 29.56 15.45 -3.09
C ASN A 127 30.39 14.88 -4.23
N VAL A 128 29.82 14.76 -5.42
CA VAL A 128 30.52 14.30 -6.62
C VAL A 128 31.61 15.32 -7.01
N SER A 129 31.30 16.60 -6.93
CA SER A 129 32.21 17.69 -7.19
C SER A 129 33.40 17.71 -6.21
N GLU A 130 33.15 17.49 -4.92
CA GLU A 130 34.18 17.38 -3.87
C GLU A 130 35.07 16.15 -4.07
N LEU A 131 34.49 15.01 -4.47
CA LEU A 131 35.23 13.79 -4.75
C LEU A 131 36.03 13.90 -6.06
N GLY A 132 35.62 14.75 -6.99
CA GLY A 132 36.29 14.98 -8.27
C GLY A 132 37.44 15.95 -8.19
N SER A 133 37.57 16.62 -7.08
CA SER A 133 38.67 17.53 -6.84
C SER A 133 39.74 16.86 -5.97
#